data_26396e632511b6861552473e38abf5fa
#
_entry.id   26396e632511b6861552473e38abf5fa
#
_cell.length_a   1.000
_cell.length_b   1.000
_cell.length_c   1.000
_cell.angle_alpha   90.00
_cell.angle_beta   90.00
_cell.angle_gamma   90.00
#
_symmetry.space_group_name_H-M   'P 1'
#
loop_
_entity.id
_entity.type
_entity.pdbx_description
1 polymer ?
#
loop_
_entity_poly.entity_id
_entity_poly.type
_entity_poly.pdbx_seq_one_letter_code
_entity_poly.pdbx_strand_id
1 'polypeptide(L)'
;MRDKITLIGAGLAGPLMGVLLSKKGYSVDIYESRQDMRRFKLSAGRSINLALSSRGIAALNEVGIFNKIKPWLIPMSGRMIHDQKGRLNFQPYGQSVEEVIYSISRSKLNQELMSLAESTGKISIFFEHKLLDCDFENKILHFDRKEIKFNKVFGSDGSNSIIRDQIIHNTCASFIHKPLGHGYKELTMPTSLTGDFLLNSNSLHIWPRGDFMMIALPNPDKTFTLTLFMPLKGSTSFESLNNEVRIKQFFKTYFEDAYSMIPDLVEEYLENPVGKLASNYCSQWHFKDTAVIFGDAAHAIVPFFGQGMNASFQDCLVLNELIDKNRDNWEFIFKSFSLNHIKNGYAIADMALENYVEMRDSVNDKSYLKVRELELKLEKKFPNRFVPRYSMVSFHQIPYSEVYRRGKIQFKLMSEFLSKDISKPKLYKKIESLLPILK
;
A
#
# COMPACT_ATOMS: atom_id res chain seq x y z
N MET A 1 31.83 10.28 15.28
CA MET A 1 30.83 10.05 14.21
C MET A 1 30.09 8.77 14.56
N ARG A 2 28.76 8.74 14.41
CA ARG A 2 28.02 7.49 14.56
C ARG A 2 28.38 6.53 13.41
N ASP A 3 28.15 5.23 13.64
CA ASP A 3 28.44 4.20 12.66
C ASP A 3 27.69 4.41 11.35
N LYS A 4 28.28 3.96 10.26
CA LYS A 4 27.66 3.96 8.95
C LYS A 4 26.61 2.85 8.84
N ILE A 5 25.41 3.19 8.35
CA ILE A 5 24.32 2.23 8.12
C ILE A 5 24.17 1.98 6.63
N THR A 6 23.92 0.73 6.28
CA THR A 6 23.67 0.32 4.90
C THR A 6 22.19 0.00 4.70
N LEU A 7 21.58 0.58 3.67
CA LEU A 7 20.21 0.31 3.23
C LEU A 7 20.22 -0.40 1.87
N ILE A 8 19.41 -1.42 1.70
CA ILE A 8 19.21 -2.10 0.42
C ILE A 8 17.83 -1.76 -0.12
N GLY A 9 17.82 -1.13 -1.32
CA GLY A 9 16.63 -0.67 -2.02
C GLY A 9 16.35 0.82 -1.85
N ALA A 10 16.32 1.55 -2.98
CA ALA A 10 15.90 2.96 -3.05
C ALA A 10 14.46 3.11 -3.57
N GLY A 11 13.56 2.18 -3.16
CA GLY A 11 12.12 2.36 -3.28
C GLY A 11 11.65 3.51 -2.36
N LEU A 12 10.35 3.59 -2.09
CA LEU A 12 9.80 4.67 -1.26
C LEU A 12 10.30 4.61 0.20
N ALA A 13 10.37 3.42 0.78
CA ALA A 13 10.69 3.24 2.20
C ALA A 13 12.19 3.45 2.51
N GLY A 14 13.10 3.02 1.61
CA GLY A 14 14.54 3.14 1.81
C GLY A 14 15.02 4.59 1.98
N PRO A 15 14.79 5.47 1.01
CA PRO A 15 15.15 6.89 1.14
C PRO A 15 14.49 7.58 2.33
N LEU A 16 13.22 7.28 2.63
CA LEU A 16 12.53 7.83 3.80
C LEU A 16 13.23 7.41 5.11
N MET A 17 13.54 6.12 5.26
CA MET A 17 14.28 5.63 6.44
C MET A 17 15.69 6.22 6.50
N GLY A 18 16.36 6.36 5.35
CA GLY A 18 17.66 7.03 5.25
C GLY A 18 17.63 8.45 5.82
N VAL A 19 16.61 9.26 5.44
CA VAL A 19 16.43 10.62 5.99
C VAL A 19 16.24 10.59 7.50
N LEU A 20 15.41 9.69 8.03
CA LEU A 20 15.19 9.55 9.47
C LEU A 20 16.49 9.22 10.22
N LEU A 21 17.28 8.28 9.69
CA LEU A 21 18.60 7.93 10.24
C LEU A 21 19.60 9.10 10.17
N SER A 22 19.62 9.84 9.06
CA SER A 22 20.51 11.00 8.88
C SER A 22 20.22 12.12 9.89
N LYS A 23 18.94 12.36 10.22
CA LYS A 23 18.52 13.29 11.28
C LYS A 23 19.06 12.90 12.65
N LYS A 24 19.30 11.61 12.88
CA LYS A 24 19.90 11.09 14.12
C LYS A 24 21.43 11.07 14.10
N GLY A 25 22.04 11.55 13.02
CA GLY A 25 23.49 11.70 12.91
C GLY A 25 24.22 10.51 12.27
N TYR A 26 23.49 9.51 11.76
CA TYR A 26 24.11 8.41 11.01
C TYR A 26 24.45 8.85 9.58
N SER A 27 25.57 8.32 9.05
CA SER A 27 25.84 8.31 7.62
C SER A 27 25.18 7.08 7.00
N VAL A 28 24.59 7.20 5.81
CA VAL A 28 23.82 6.12 5.19
C VAL A 28 24.25 5.90 3.75
N ASP A 29 24.56 4.66 3.40
CA ASP A 29 24.72 4.22 2.02
C ASP A 29 23.48 3.43 1.59
N ILE A 30 22.84 3.83 0.50
CA ILE A 30 21.68 3.14 -0.09
C ILE A 30 22.12 2.49 -1.40
N TYR A 31 21.90 1.19 -1.56
CA TYR A 31 22.19 0.44 -2.78
C TYR A 31 20.90 0.05 -3.48
N GLU A 32 20.80 0.43 -4.76
CA GLU A 32 19.64 0.21 -5.62
C GLU A 32 20.03 -0.57 -6.87
N SER A 33 19.27 -1.60 -7.20
CA SER A 33 19.53 -2.47 -8.35
C SER A 33 19.24 -1.80 -9.70
N ARG A 34 18.32 -0.83 -9.74
CA ARG A 34 17.87 -0.14 -10.94
C ARG A 34 18.72 1.09 -11.21
N GLN A 35 18.57 1.64 -12.42
CA GLN A 35 19.11 2.92 -12.80
C GLN A 35 18.41 4.06 -12.05
N ASP A 36 19.06 5.23 -11.97
CA ASP A 36 18.47 6.42 -11.37
C ASP A 36 17.26 6.91 -12.17
N MET A 37 16.07 6.66 -11.66
CA MET A 37 14.80 7.05 -12.30
C MET A 37 14.61 8.55 -12.46
N ARG A 38 15.45 9.38 -11.87
CA ARG A 38 15.43 10.84 -12.06
C ARG A 38 16.10 11.25 -13.38
N ARG A 39 16.99 10.41 -13.91
CA ARG A 39 17.76 10.65 -15.14
C ARG A 39 17.17 9.97 -16.36
N PHE A 40 16.39 8.92 -16.18
CA PHE A 40 15.81 8.13 -17.25
C PHE A 40 14.29 8.14 -17.14
N LYS A 41 13.58 8.36 -18.26
CA LYS A 41 12.13 8.17 -18.30
C LYS A 41 11.84 6.68 -18.06
N LEU A 42 11.04 6.38 -17.05
CA LEU A 42 10.47 5.05 -16.91
C LEU A 42 9.58 4.76 -18.11
N SER A 43 9.67 3.56 -18.66
CA SER A 43 8.72 3.10 -19.67
C SER A 43 7.30 3.22 -19.13
N ALA A 44 6.35 3.65 -19.98
CA ALA A 44 4.93 3.69 -19.67
C ALA A 44 4.45 2.35 -19.08
N GLY A 45 3.45 2.38 -18.21
CA GLY A 45 2.86 1.18 -17.63
C GLY A 45 3.54 0.62 -16.37
N ARG A 46 4.42 1.38 -15.69
CA ARG A 46 5.09 0.96 -14.44
C ARG A 46 4.92 1.91 -13.25
N SER A 47 4.07 2.90 -13.36
CA SER A 47 3.89 3.92 -12.32
C SER A 47 2.46 3.96 -11.80
N ILE A 48 2.09 2.98 -10.97
CA ILE A 48 0.81 2.98 -10.28
C ILE A 48 0.69 4.23 -9.44
N ASN A 49 -0.47 4.89 -9.48
CA ASN A 49 -0.83 5.88 -8.48
C ASN A 49 -1.07 5.20 -7.15
N LEU A 50 -0.65 5.87 -6.09
CA LEU A 50 -0.80 5.41 -4.73
C LEU A 50 -1.90 6.19 -4.03
N ALA A 51 -2.58 5.54 -3.09
CA ALA A 51 -3.50 6.17 -2.17
C ALA A 51 -2.73 6.57 -0.89
N LEU A 52 -2.42 7.85 -0.76
CA LEU A 52 -1.77 8.39 0.44
C LEU A 52 -2.83 8.63 1.53
N SER A 53 -2.65 8.04 2.69
CA SER A 53 -3.52 8.16 3.87
C SER A 53 -2.80 8.85 5.05
N SER A 54 -3.49 9.03 6.17
CA SER A 54 -2.94 9.70 7.36
C SER A 54 -1.59 9.12 7.82
N ARG A 55 -1.39 7.80 7.69
CA ARG A 55 -0.14 7.12 8.08
C ARG A 55 1.04 7.55 7.21
N GLY A 56 0.83 7.58 5.90
CA GLY A 56 1.86 8.06 4.98
C GLY A 56 2.14 9.55 5.15
N ILE A 57 1.09 10.36 5.37
CA ILE A 57 1.22 11.80 5.64
C ILE A 57 2.06 12.04 6.90
N ALA A 58 1.84 11.28 7.97
CA ALA A 58 2.63 11.39 9.19
C ALA A 58 4.13 11.18 8.92
N ALA A 59 4.50 10.16 8.16
CA ALA A 59 5.89 9.89 7.81
C ALA A 59 6.51 10.97 6.91
N LEU A 60 5.75 11.48 5.95
CA LEU A 60 6.21 12.56 5.07
C LEU A 60 6.37 13.89 5.81
N ASN A 61 5.54 14.15 6.82
CA ASN A 61 5.72 15.28 7.74
C ASN A 61 6.98 15.11 8.58
N GLU A 62 7.24 13.91 9.12
CA GLU A 62 8.41 13.63 9.97
C GLU A 62 9.73 13.88 9.22
N VAL A 63 9.80 13.53 7.93
CA VAL A 63 10.96 13.85 7.10
C VAL A 63 10.96 15.28 6.56
N GLY A 64 9.83 16.01 6.65
CA GLY A 64 9.71 17.42 6.28
C GLY A 64 9.39 17.67 4.79
N ILE A 65 8.94 16.65 4.04
CA ILE A 65 8.68 16.78 2.60
C ILE A 65 7.21 17.04 2.26
N PHE A 66 6.29 16.85 3.19
CA PHE A 66 4.85 16.87 2.92
C PHE A 66 4.38 18.18 2.24
N ASN A 67 4.82 19.32 2.76
CA ASN A 67 4.42 20.63 2.18
C ASN A 67 4.91 20.81 0.74
N LYS A 68 6.05 20.24 0.37
CA LYS A 68 6.57 20.27 -1.00
C LYS A 68 5.72 19.46 -1.97
N ILE A 69 5.21 18.31 -1.53
CA ILE A 69 4.42 17.42 -2.38
C ILE A 69 2.92 17.72 -2.36
N LYS A 70 2.44 18.44 -1.35
CA LYS A 70 1.01 18.77 -1.17
C LYS A 70 0.33 19.34 -2.42
N PRO A 71 0.95 20.21 -3.24
CA PRO A 71 0.35 20.73 -4.47
C PRO A 71 0.08 19.68 -5.55
N TRP A 72 0.64 18.48 -5.44
CA TRP A 72 0.46 17.38 -6.41
C TRP A 72 -0.56 16.35 -5.95
N LEU A 73 -1.09 16.52 -4.75
CA LEU A 73 -2.05 15.59 -4.17
C LEU A 73 -3.45 15.91 -4.68
N ILE A 74 -4.16 14.89 -5.15
CA ILE A 74 -5.56 15.03 -5.52
C ILE A 74 -6.41 14.35 -4.44
N PRO A 75 -7.25 15.13 -3.70
CA PRO A 75 -8.07 14.56 -2.66
C PRO A 75 -9.20 13.72 -3.26
N MET A 76 -9.41 12.53 -2.72
CA MET A 76 -10.53 11.65 -3.02
C MET A 76 -11.35 11.48 -1.75
N SER A 77 -12.60 11.95 -1.76
CA SER A 77 -13.51 11.93 -0.61
C SER A 77 -14.35 10.64 -0.52
N GLY A 78 -14.31 9.80 -1.55
CA GLY A 78 -15.08 8.58 -1.58
C GLY A 78 -14.77 7.73 -2.82
N ARG A 79 -15.55 6.66 -2.94
CA ARG A 79 -15.57 5.76 -4.10
C ARG A 79 -16.72 6.13 -5.02
N MET A 80 -16.47 6.24 -6.32
CA MET A 80 -17.50 6.32 -7.34
C MET A 80 -17.65 4.95 -7.98
N ILE A 81 -18.74 4.27 -7.68
CA ILE A 81 -19.01 2.92 -8.18
C ILE A 81 -19.76 3.01 -9.49
N HIS A 82 -19.24 2.34 -10.51
CA HIS A 82 -19.83 2.20 -11.84
C HIS A 82 -20.47 0.83 -11.97
N ASP A 83 -21.80 0.75 -11.98
CA ASP A 83 -22.50 -0.52 -12.18
C ASP A 83 -22.40 -0.99 -13.66
N GLN A 84 -22.88 -2.20 -13.94
CA GLN A 84 -22.86 -2.75 -15.31
C GLN A 84 -23.75 -1.99 -16.31
N LYS A 85 -24.64 -1.13 -15.84
CA LYS A 85 -25.52 -0.29 -16.66
C LYS A 85 -25.05 1.15 -16.78
N GLY A 86 -23.79 1.43 -16.34
CA GLY A 86 -23.20 2.75 -16.35
C GLY A 86 -23.77 3.73 -15.30
N ARG A 87 -24.59 3.27 -14.34
CA ARG A 87 -25.09 4.13 -13.28
C ARG A 87 -24.01 4.35 -12.23
N LEU A 88 -23.93 5.58 -11.75
CA LEU A 88 -22.95 6.02 -10.77
C LEU A 88 -23.54 6.02 -9.35
N ASN A 89 -22.79 5.50 -8.40
CA ASN A 89 -23.13 5.50 -6.99
C ASN A 89 -21.93 5.99 -6.17
N PHE A 90 -22.03 7.19 -5.61
CA PHE A 90 -20.98 7.73 -4.75
C PHE A 90 -21.10 7.19 -3.32
N GLN A 91 -20.00 6.66 -2.81
CA GLN A 91 -19.87 6.14 -1.45
C GLN A 91 -18.77 6.91 -0.71
N PRO A 92 -19.11 7.81 0.23
CA PRO A 92 -18.11 8.56 0.98
C PRO A 92 -17.26 7.63 1.86
N TYR A 93 -15.98 7.98 2.05
CA TYR A 93 -15.11 7.25 2.93
C TYR A 93 -15.49 7.40 4.39
N GLY A 94 -15.87 8.61 4.79
CA GLY A 94 -16.24 8.94 6.15
C GLY A 94 -17.33 9.99 6.24
N GLN A 95 -17.53 10.55 7.42
CA GLN A 95 -18.57 11.57 7.70
C GLN A 95 -18.00 12.99 7.81
N SER A 96 -16.68 13.13 7.93
CA SER A 96 -15.97 14.41 7.95
C SER A 96 -15.41 14.75 6.57
N VAL A 97 -15.39 16.03 6.22
CA VAL A 97 -14.73 16.54 5.01
C VAL A 97 -13.20 16.35 5.02
N GLU A 98 -12.63 16.09 6.19
CA GLU A 98 -11.20 15.81 6.37
C GLU A 98 -10.85 14.34 6.13
N GLU A 99 -11.84 13.46 6.10
CA GLU A 99 -11.64 12.03 5.87
C GLU A 99 -11.49 11.74 4.37
N VAL A 100 -10.36 12.17 3.84
CA VAL A 100 -9.94 11.99 2.44
C VAL A 100 -8.64 11.21 2.34
N ILE A 101 -8.49 10.44 1.27
CA ILE A 101 -7.21 9.91 0.84
C ILE A 101 -6.74 10.69 -0.39
N TYR A 102 -5.46 10.66 -0.68
CA TYR A 102 -4.92 11.44 -1.80
C TYR A 102 -4.33 10.52 -2.86
N SER A 103 -4.66 10.78 -4.12
CA SER A 103 -3.92 10.20 -5.24
C SER A 103 -2.56 10.89 -5.38
N ILE A 104 -1.50 10.10 -5.52
CA ILE A 104 -0.12 10.58 -5.75
C ILE A 104 0.63 9.64 -6.70
N SER A 105 1.40 10.19 -7.61
CA SER A 105 2.29 9.41 -8.48
C SER A 105 3.42 8.77 -7.67
N ARG A 106 3.53 7.44 -7.75
CA ARG A 106 4.58 6.67 -7.07
C ARG A 106 5.98 7.09 -7.53
N SER A 107 6.17 7.26 -8.82
CA SER A 107 7.47 7.64 -9.38
C SER A 107 7.91 9.02 -8.92
N LYS A 108 6.99 10.01 -8.97
CA LYS A 108 7.29 11.37 -8.54
C LYS A 108 7.60 11.44 -7.04
N LEU A 109 6.82 10.76 -6.21
CA LEU A 109 7.10 10.70 -4.77
C LEU A 109 8.46 10.06 -4.49
N ASN A 110 8.82 8.97 -5.21
CA ASN A 110 10.11 8.30 -5.03
C ASN A 110 11.28 9.19 -5.44
N GLN A 111 11.18 9.89 -6.58
CA GLN A 111 12.20 10.85 -7.03
C GLN A 111 12.45 11.94 -5.99
N GLU A 112 11.40 12.46 -5.39
CA GLU A 112 11.50 13.50 -4.36
C GLU A 112 12.12 12.98 -3.06
N LEU A 113 11.76 11.77 -2.63
CA LEU A 113 12.37 11.15 -1.46
C LEU A 113 13.86 10.86 -1.66
N MET A 114 14.27 10.38 -2.84
CA MET A 114 15.68 10.18 -3.16
C MET A 114 16.44 11.51 -3.19
N SER A 115 15.85 12.56 -3.79
CA SER A 115 16.45 13.89 -3.84
C SER A 115 16.58 14.52 -2.45
N LEU A 116 15.55 14.35 -1.60
CA LEU A 116 15.61 14.77 -0.20
C LEU A 116 16.71 14.01 0.56
N ALA A 117 16.83 12.70 0.34
CA ALA A 117 17.84 11.89 1.01
C ALA A 117 19.26 12.41 0.70
N GLU A 118 19.60 12.59 -0.57
CA GLU A 118 20.92 13.10 -0.97
C GLU A 118 21.17 14.54 -0.50
N SER A 119 20.13 15.39 -0.45
CA SER A 119 20.25 16.78 0.01
C SER A 119 20.67 16.91 1.47
N THR A 120 20.55 15.84 2.27
CA THR A 120 21.04 15.83 3.67
C THR A 120 22.55 15.91 3.80
N GLY A 121 23.31 15.63 2.73
CA GLY A 121 24.78 15.54 2.72
C GLY A 121 25.35 14.36 3.53
N LYS A 122 24.49 13.49 4.10
CA LYS A 122 24.87 12.31 4.90
C LYS A 122 24.46 10.99 4.24
N ILE A 123 23.76 11.06 3.10
CA ILE A 123 23.24 9.89 2.39
C ILE A 123 23.83 9.85 0.99
N SER A 124 24.36 8.69 0.62
CA SER A 124 24.80 8.40 -0.75
C SER A 124 23.93 7.29 -1.33
N ILE A 125 23.42 7.47 -2.56
CA ILE A 125 22.64 6.44 -3.26
C ILE A 125 23.49 5.89 -4.42
N PHE A 126 23.71 4.58 -4.40
CA PHE A 126 24.46 3.83 -5.40
C PHE A 126 23.50 3.03 -6.27
N PHE A 127 23.31 3.46 -7.51
CA PHE A 127 22.45 2.79 -8.48
C PHE A 127 23.19 1.68 -9.23
N GLU A 128 22.44 0.78 -9.88
CA GLU A 128 22.96 -0.36 -10.66
C GLU A 128 23.82 -1.28 -9.82
N HIS A 129 23.41 -1.48 -8.55
CA HIS A 129 24.04 -2.38 -7.60
C HIS A 129 23.01 -3.42 -7.15
N LYS A 130 22.95 -4.53 -7.86
CA LYS A 130 22.04 -5.63 -7.54
C LYS A 130 22.67 -6.51 -6.47
N LEU A 131 22.05 -6.53 -5.27
CA LEU A 131 22.44 -7.47 -4.22
C LEU A 131 22.12 -8.90 -4.67
N LEU A 132 23.06 -9.80 -4.54
CA LEU A 132 22.93 -11.22 -4.86
C LEU A 132 22.88 -12.09 -3.61
N ASP A 133 23.67 -11.72 -2.58
CA ASP A 133 23.74 -12.45 -1.32
C ASP A 133 24.23 -11.56 -0.17
N CYS A 134 24.06 -12.01 1.07
CA CYS A 134 24.49 -11.31 2.27
C CYS A 134 25.00 -12.29 3.33
N ASP A 135 26.26 -12.18 3.68
CA ASP A 135 26.88 -12.91 4.78
C ASP A 135 26.79 -12.07 6.08
N PHE A 136 25.89 -12.46 6.99
CA PHE A 136 25.70 -11.78 8.25
C PHE A 136 26.81 -12.01 9.27
N GLU A 137 27.52 -13.15 9.21
CA GLU A 137 28.58 -13.49 10.14
C GLU A 137 29.84 -12.68 9.84
N ASN A 138 30.24 -12.64 8.57
CA ASN A 138 31.40 -11.87 8.11
C ASN A 138 31.04 -10.40 7.80
N LYS A 139 29.75 -10.05 7.84
CA LYS A 139 29.20 -8.72 7.52
C LYS A 139 29.61 -8.26 6.12
N ILE A 140 29.37 -9.10 5.10
CA ILE A 140 29.68 -8.83 3.71
C ILE A 140 28.39 -8.86 2.88
N LEU A 141 28.21 -7.85 2.03
CA LEU A 141 27.18 -7.79 1.00
C LEU A 141 27.82 -8.11 -0.35
N HIS A 142 27.29 -9.12 -1.03
CA HIS A 142 27.77 -9.55 -2.36
C HIS A 142 26.87 -8.96 -3.44
N PHE A 143 27.38 -7.97 -4.15
CA PHE A 143 26.73 -7.39 -5.32
C PHE A 143 27.22 -8.02 -6.60
N ASP A 144 26.52 -7.78 -7.70
CA ASP A 144 26.89 -8.29 -9.03
C ASP A 144 28.28 -7.86 -9.51
N ARG A 145 28.84 -6.78 -8.96
CA ARG A 145 30.13 -6.20 -9.41
C ARG A 145 31.16 -6.02 -8.29
N LYS A 146 30.78 -6.15 -7.04
CA LYS A 146 31.68 -5.92 -5.89
C LYS A 146 31.14 -6.51 -4.59
N GLU A 147 32.02 -6.64 -3.63
CA GLU A 147 31.69 -6.93 -2.24
C GLU A 147 31.86 -5.69 -1.38
N ILE A 148 31.04 -5.55 -0.36
CA ILE A 148 31.06 -4.42 0.56
C ILE A 148 30.89 -4.91 1.99
N LYS A 149 31.79 -4.48 2.87
CA LYS A 149 31.60 -4.66 4.31
C LYS A 149 30.56 -3.69 4.85
N PHE A 150 29.73 -4.18 5.74
CA PHE A 150 28.73 -3.37 6.41
C PHE A 150 28.79 -3.54 7.94
N ASN A 151 28.22 -2.62 8.68
CA ASN A 151 28.05 -2.74 10.14
C ASN A 151 26.63 -3.18 10.48
N LYS A 152 25.64 -2.43 9.99
CA LYS A 152 24.22 -2.72 10.11
C LYS A 152 23.57 -2.63 8.72
N VAL A 153 22.68 -3.56 8.41
CA VAL A 153 21.93 -3.57 7.15
C VAL A 153 20.43 -3.49 7.39
N PHE A 154 19.79 -2.58 6.66
CA PHE A 154 18.36 -2.38 6.64
C PHE A 154 17.83 -2.80 5.27
N GLY A 155 17.03 -3.86 5.20
CA GLY A 155 16.45 -4.39 3.97
C GLY A 155 15.11 -3.73 3.67
N SER A 156 15.07 -2.94 2.59
CA SER A 156 13.87 -2.37 1.95
C SER A 156 13.83 -2.72 0.46
N ASP A 157 14.35 -3.91 0.13
CA ASP A 157 14.61 -4.45 -1.20
C ASP A 157 13.38 -5.13 -1.84
N GLY A 158 12.20 -4.86 -1.27
CA GLY A 158 10.92 -5.20 -1.87
C GLY A 158 10.49 -6.66 -1.66
N SER A 159 9.45 -7.07 -2.38
CA SER A 159 8.78 -8.37 -2.18
C SER A 159 9.69 -9.58 -2.42
N ASN A 160 10.77 -9.42 -3.19
CA ASN A 160 11.78 -10.46 -3.48
C ASN A 160 13.08 -10.21 -2.70
N SER A 161 12.98 -9.82 -1.45
CA SER A 161 14.09 -9.40 -0.60
C SER A 161 15.12 -10.51 -0.37
N ILE A 162 16.38 -10.23 -0.73
CA ILE A 162 17.55 -11.07 -0.43
C ILE A 162 17.87 -11.00 1.08
N ILE A 163 17.76 -9.82 1.69
CA ILE A 163 17.99 -9.67 3.14
C ILE A 163 17.01 -10.53 3.95
N ARG A 164 15.72 -10.56 3.57
CA ARG A 164 14.75 -11.48 4.19
C ARG A 164 15.16 -12.93 4.05
N ASP A 165 15.53 -13.36 2.84
CA ASP A 165 15.86 -14.75 2.56
C ASP A 165 17.09 -15.18 3.39
N GLN A 166 18.05 -14.29 3.60
CA GLN A 166 19.18 -14.53 4.50
C GLN A 166 18.78 -14.55 5.99
N ILE A 167 17.84 -13.71 6.43
CA ILE A 167 17.30 -13.80 7.80
C ILE A 167 16.67 -15.18 8.02
N ILE A 168 15.86 -15.66 7.07
CA ILE A 168 15.20 -16.96 7.14
C ILE A 168 16.23 -18.09 7.18
N HIS A 169 17.25 -18.03 6.32
CA HIS A 169 18.32 -19.04 6.24
C HIS A 169 19.10 -19.17 7.55
N ASN A 170 19.37 -18.04 8.23
CA ASN A 170 20.16 -17.98 9.46
C ASN A 170 19.34 -18.11 10.75
N THR A 171 18.02 -18.34 10.62
CA THR A 171 17.10 -18.46 11.78
C THR A 171 16.12 -19.61 11.54
N CYS A 172 15.28 -19.90 12.52
CA CYS A 172 14.15 -20.84 12.34
C CYS A 172 12.89 -20.12 11.85
N ALA A 173 13.00 -19.00 11.14
CA ALA A 173 11.87 -18.23 10.67
C ALA A 173 11.12 -18.93 9.53
N SER A 174 9.82 -18.72 9.49
CA SER A 174 8.97 -19.16 8.37
C SER A 174 8.65 -17.99 7.44
N PHE A 175 8.56 -18.30 6.16
CA PHE A 175 8.11 -17.38 5.13
C PHE A 175 7.04 -18.02 4.26
N ILE A 176 5.93 -17.31 4.09
CA ILE A 176 4.82 -17.75 3.25
C ILE A 176 4.62 -16.69 2.17
N HIS A 177 4.87 -17.07 0.92
CA HIS A 177 4.46 -16.33 -0.25
C HIS A 177 3.09 -16.86 -0.70
N LYS A 178 2.06 -16.03 -0.62
CA LYS A 178 0.68 -16.41 -0.93
C LYS A 178 0.23 -15.70 -2.22
N PRO A 179 0.37 -16.34 -3.39
CA PRO A 179 -0.14 -15.78 -4.65
C PRO A 179 -1.67 -15.74 -4.63
N LEU A 180 -2.24 -14.65 -5.16
CA LEU A 180 -3.70 -14.50 -5.26
C LEU A 180 -4.30 -15.23 -6.48
N GLY A 181 -3.46 -15.65 -7.45
CA GLY A 181 -3.92 -16.17 -8.74
C GLY A 181 -4.44 -15.07 -9.69
N HIS A 182 -4.40 -13.82 -9.26
CA HIS A 182 -4.77 -12.64 -10.03
C HIS A 182 -3.54 -11.80 -10.37
N GLY A 183 -3.69 -11.00 -11.42
CA GLY A 183 -2.73 -9.98 -11.80
C GLY A 183 -3.40 -8.63 -11.92
N TYR A 184 -2.58 -7.65 -12.30
CA TYR A 184 -3.06 -6.32 -12.66
C TYR A 184 -2.37 -5.81 -13.92
N LYS A 185 -3.06 -4.93 -14.63
CA LYS A 185 -2.55 -4.23 -15.81
C LYS A 185 -2.97 -2.77 -15.76
N GLU A 186 -2.03 -1.88 -16.04
CA GLU A 186 -2.27 -0.45 -16.08
C GLU A 186 -2.69 -0.01 -17.47
N LEU A 187 -3.60 0.97 -17.52
CA LEU A 187 -4.08 1.65 -18.73
C LEU A 187 -4.23 3.13 -18.42
N THR A 188 -4.26 3.95 -19.46
CA THR A 188 -4.38 5.41 -19.33
C THR A 188 -5.71 5.89 -19.89
N MET A 189 -6.42 6.71 -19.12
CA MET A 189 -7.52 7.51 -19.62
C MET A 189 -7.01 8.94 -19.80
N PRO A 190 -6.97 9.47 -21.02
CA PRO A 190 -6.44 10.81 -21.28
C PRO A 190 -7.39 11.90 -20.77
N THR A 191 -7.00 13.14 -20.95
CA THR A 191 -7.85 14.32 -20.72
C THR A 191 -8.94 14.40 -21.80
N SER A 192 -10.00 15.17 -21.51
CA SER A 192 -10.98 15.56 -22.53
C SER A 192 -10.32 16.42 -23.61
N LEU A 193 -11.03 16.65 -24.72
CA LEU A 193 -10.57 17.55 -25.78
C LEU A 193 -10.32 19.02 -25.31
N THR A 194 -10.95 19.41 -24.20
CA THR A 194 -10.76 20.72 -23.55
C THR A 194 -9.62 20.70 -22.53
N GLY A 195 -8.93 19.57 -22.32
CA GLY A 195 -7.87 19.41 -21.35
C GLY A 195 -8.37 19.25 -19.91
N ASP A 196 -9.63 18.82 -19.69
CA ASP A 196 -10.21 18.58 -18.38
C ASP A 196 -10.33 17.08 -18.04
N PHE A 197 -10.59 16.76 -16.77
CA PHE A 197 -10.85 15.39 -16.35
C PHE A 197 -12.09 14.81 -17.06
N LEU A 198 -12.00 13.56 -17.52
CA LEU A 198 -13.14 12.84 -18.10
C LEU A 198 -14.09 12.28 -17.03
N LEU A 199 -13.61 12.04 -15.82
CA LEU A 199 -14.37 11.57 -14.67
C LEU A 199 -14.22 12.54 -13.49
N ASN A 200 -14.99 12.30 -12.42
CA ASN A 200 -14.88 13.08 -11.19
C ASN A 200 -13.49 12.87 -10.54
N SER A 201 -12.67 13.92 -10.49
CA SER A 201 -11.30 13.85 -9.95
C SER A 201 -11.25 13.65 -8.42
N ASN A 202 -12.33 13.90 -7.69
CA ASN A 202 -12.37 13.80 -6.24
C ASN A 202 -12.86 12.43 -5.74
N SER A 203 -12.77 11.40 -6.59
CA SER A 203 -13.23 10.05 -6.30
C SER A 203 -12.24 9.00 -6.78
N LEU A 204 -12.14 7.90 -6.04
CA LEU A 204 -11.63 6.64 -6.57
C LEU A 204 -12.75 5.98 -7.36
N HIS A 205 -12.59 5.86 -8.67
CA HIS A 205 -13.55 5.16 -9.51
C HIS A 205 -13.35 3.65 -9.44
N ILE A 206 -14.44 2.88 -9.37
CA ILE A 206 -14.41 1.42 -9.26
C ILE A 206 -15.50 0.85 -10.17
N TRP A 207 -15.13 -0.09 -11.03
CA TRP A 207 -16.00 -0.94 -11.84
C TRP A 207 -15.95 -2.37 -11.30
N PRO A 208 -16.79 -2.75 -10.31
CA PRO A 208 -16.86 -4.13 -9.81
C PRO A 208 -17.55 -5.04 -10.83
N ARG A 209 -16.97 -6.22 -11.09
CA ARG A 209 -17.45 -7.17 -12.11
C ARG A 209 -17.38 -8.62 -11.62
N GLY A 210 -17.60 -8.88 -10.34
CA GLY A 210 -17.50 -10.21 -9.75
C GLY A 210 -16.05 -10.67 -9.65
N ASP A 211 -15.61 -11.58 -10.50
CA ASP A 211 -14.24 -12.14 -10.41
C ASP A 211 -13.11 -11.16 -10.79
N PHE A 212 -13.44 -10.01 -11.33
CA PHE A 212 -12.48 -8.97 -11.71
C PHE A 212 -13.05 -7.57 -11.46
N MET A 213 -12.19 -6.58 -11.50
CA MET A 213 -12.58 -5.17 -11.38
C MET A 213 -11.57 -4.25 -12.05
N MET A 214 -12.01 -3.05 -12.37
CA MET A 214 -11.14 -1.96 -12.77
C MET A 214 -11.29 -0.79 -11.80
N ILE A 215 -10.19 -0.10 -11.54
CA ILE A 215 -10.20 1.15 -10.76
C ILE A 215 -9.55 2.27 -11.58
N ALA A 216 -9.88 3.53 -11.26
CA ALA A 216 -9.18 4.68 -11.82
C ALA A 216 -8.87 5.71 -10.73
N LEU A 217 -7.62 6.18 -10.72
CA LEU A 217 -7.12 7.23 -9.85
C LEU A 217 -6.71 8.45 -10.68
N PRO A 218 -7.08 9.67 -10.25
CA PRO A 218 -6.76 10.90 -10.98
C PRO A 218 -5.27 11.25 -10.89
N ASN A 219 -4.76 11.87 -11.95
CA ASN A 219 -3.40 12.41 -12.06
C ASN A 219 -3.40 13.94 -12.07
N PRO A 220 -2.31 14.61 -11.61
CA PRO A 220 -2.22 16.07 -11.65
C PRO A 220 -2.29 16.69 -13.05
N ASP A 221 -1.94 15.92 -14.09
CA ASP A 221 -2.07 16.32 -15.49
C ASP A 221 -3.48 16.12 -16.06
N LYS A 222 -4.45 15.84 -15.19
CA LYS A 222 -5.86 15.60 -15.46
C LYS A 222 -6.17 14.31 -16.24
N THR A 223 -5.21 13.41 -16.40
CA THR A 223 -5.45 12.05 -16.84
C THR A 223 -5.93 11.16 -15.68
N PHE A 224 -6.33 9.91 -15.96
CA PHE A 224 -6.51 8.89 -14.95
C PHE A 224 -5.61 7.69 -15.25
N THR A 225 -4.99 7.16 -14.19
CA THR A 225 -4.39 5.82 -14.24
C THR A 225 -5.46 4.79 -13.91
N LEU A 226 -5.78 3.93 -14.87
CA LEU A 226 -6.67 2.80 -14.68
C LEU A 226 -5.84 1.58 -14.32
N THR A 227 -6.41 0.74 -13.45
CA THR A 227 -5.80 -0.56 -13.12
C THR A 227 -6.88 -1.65 -13.23
N LEU A 228 -6.69 -2.54 -14.19
CA LEU A 228 -7.53 -3.73 -14.35
C LEU A 228 -6.96 -4.87 -13.50
N PHE A 229 -7.76 -5.41 -12.59
CA PHE A 229 -7.44 -6.58 -11.77
C PHE A 229 -8.30 -7.75 -12.22
N MET A 230 -7.67 -8.87 -12.62
CA MET A 230 -8.40 -10.06 -13.05
C MET A 230 -7.58 -11.35 -12.89
N PRO A 231 -8.20 -12.54 -12.99
CA PRO A 231 -7.49 -13.82 -12.98
C PRO A 231 -6.36 -13.87 -14.01
N LEU A 232 -5.26 -14.52 -13.67
CA LEU A 232 -4.14 -14.76 -14.61
C LEU A 232 -4.53 -15.78 -15.68
N LYS A 233 -5.31 -16.82 -15.30
CA LYS A 233 -5.72 -17.95 -16.14
C LYS A 233 -7.23 -18.19 -16.05
N GLY A 234 -7.81 -18.79 -17.08
CA GLY A 234 -9.23 -19.14 -17.15
C GLY A 234 -9.95 -18.50 -18.34
N SER A 235 -11.27 -18.68 -18.42
CA SER A 235 -12.09 -18.19 -19.56
C SER A 235 -12.12 -16.67 -19.68
N THR A 236 -12.13 -15.97 -18.54
CA THR A 236 -12.03 -14.50 -18.47
C THR A 236 -10.77 -14.16 -17.67
N SER A 237 -9.66 -13.96 -18.36
CA SER A 237 -8.33 -13.83 -17.73
C SER A 237 -7.36 -13.07 -18.63
N PHE A 238 -6.22 -12.66 -18.07
CA PHE A 238 -5.14 -12.07 -18.89
C PHE A 238 -4.64 -13.02 -19.98
N GLU A 239 -4.61 -14.33 -19.73
CA GLU A 239 -4.23 -15.34 -20.75
C GLU A 239 -5.22 -15.41 -21.91
N SER A 240 -6.51 -15.24 -21.64
CA SER A 240 -7.56 -15.30 -22.64
C SER A 240 -7.67 -14.04 -23.52
N LEU A 241 -7.25 -12.87 -23.00
CA LEU A 241 -7.30 -11.58 -23.70
C LEU A 241 -5.98 -11.31 -24.44
N ASN A 242 -5.67 -12.09 -25.45
CA ASN A 242 -4.37 -12.12 -26.13
C ASN A 242 -4.35 -11.49 -27.53
N ASN A 243 -5.46 -10.89 -27.99
CA ASN A 243 -5.55 -10.22 -29.26
C ASN A 243 -6.58 -9.07 -29.23
N GLU A 244 -6.47 -8.17 -30.22
CA GLU A 244 -7.29 -6.96 -30.33
C GLU A 244 -8.78 -7.22 -30.25
N VAL A 245 -9.27 -8.24 -30.98
CA VAL A 245 -10.73 -8.56 -31.05
C VAL A 245 -11.26 -8.92 -29.67
N ARG A 246 -10.55 -9.79 -28.93
CA ARG A 246 -10.95 -10.22 -27.59
C ARG A 246 -10.86 -9.09 -26.58
N ILE A 247 -9.84 -8.25 -26.67
CA ILE A 247 -9.66 -7.08 -25.78
C ILE A 247 -10.83 -6.12 -26.00
N LYS A 248 -11.09 -5.70 -27.23
CA LYS A 248 -12.20 -4.79 -27.56
C LYS A 248 -13.56 -5.35 -27.13
N GLN A 249 -13.80 -6.63 -27.38
CA GLN A 249 -15.06 -7.30 -26.98
C GLN A 249 -15.22 -7.31 -25.47
N PHE A 250 -14.15 -7.63 -24.71
CA PHE A 250 -14.16 -7.65 -23.26
C PHE A 250 -14.49 -6.27 -22.68
N PHE A 251 -13.79 -5.21 -23.13
CA PHE A 251 -14.04 -3.86 -22.60
C PHE A 251 -15.44 -3.34 -23.01
N LYS A 252 -15.90 -3.59 -24.23
CA LYS A 252 -17.27 -3.25 -24.64
C LYS A 252 -18.32 -3.95 -23.80
N THR A 253 -18.08 -5.20 -23.42
CA THR A 253 -19.05 -6.00 -22.66
C THR A 253 -19.09 -5.59 -21.18
N TYR A 254 -17.94 -5.35 -20.58
CA TYR A 254 -17.85 -5.19 -19.14
C TYR A 254 -17.59 -3.75 -18.67
N PHE A 255 -17.06 -2.88 -19.52
CA PHE A 255 -16.64 -1.52 -19.19
C PHE A 255 -17.05 -0.53 -20.29
N GLU A 256 -18.28 -0.63 -20.78
CA GLU A 256 -18.78 0.13 -21.93
C GLU A 256 -18.61 1.65 -21.72
N ASP A 257 -18.92 2.15 -20.52
CA ASP A 257 -18.78 3.55 -20.15
C ASP A 257 -17.31 4.03 -20.18
N ALA A 258 -16.35 3.19 -19.78
CA ALA A 258 -14.92 3.51 -19.82
C ALA A 258 -14.29 3.27 -21.21
N TYR A 259 -14.83 2.32 -21.99
CA TYR A 259 -14.24 1.91 -23.27
C TYR A 259 -14.07 3.06 -24.26
N SER A 260 -15.05 3.94 -24.36
CA SER A 260 -15.00 5.11 -25.25
C SER A 260 -14.00 6.19 -24.81
N MET A 261 -13.54 6.13 -23.55
CA MET A 261 -12.62 7.08 -22.94
C MET A 261 -11.16 6.62 -22.96
N ILE A 262 -10.85 5.44 -23.53
CA ILE A 262 -9.48 4.88 -23.59
C ILE A 262 -9.11 4.65 -25.07
N PRO A 263 -8.66 5.68 -25.78
CA PRO A 263 -8.39 5.57 -27.23
C PRO A 263 -7.29 4.56 -27.55
N ASP A 264 -6.21 4.51 -26.75
CA ASP A 264 -5.03 3.67 -26.98
C ASP A 264 -5.15 2.30 -26.25
N LEU A 265 -6.38 1.87 -25.93
CA LEU A 265 -6.66 0.68 -25.13
C LEU A 265 -5.90 -0.57 -25.57
N VAL A 266 -5.94 -0.87 -26.86
CA VAL A 266 -5.38 -2.14 -27.40
C VAL A 266 -3.86 -2.09 -27.34
N GLU A 267 -3.27 -0.98 -27.75
CA GLU A 267 -1.82 -0.75 -27.75
C GLU A 267 -1.27 -0.87 -26.31
N GLU A 268 -1.80 -0.06 -25.39
CA GLU A 268 -1.40 -0.12 -23.98
C GLU A 268 -1.65 -1.50 -23.36
N TYR A 269 -2.77 -2.15 -23.70
CA TYR A 269 -3.07 -3.46 -23.17
C TYR A 269 -2.05 -4.52 -23.61
N LEU A 270 -1.57 -4.48 -24.85
CA LEU A 270 -0.58 -5.43 -25.36
C LEU A 270 0.83 -5.11 -24.91
N GLU A 271 1.19 -3.84 -24.79
CA GLU A 271 2.54 -3.40 -24.40
C GLU A 271 2.79 -3.47 -22.88
N ASN A 272 1.80 -3.09 -22.08
CA ASN A 272 1.99 -3.03 -20.63
C ASN A 272 2.07 -4.43 -20.02
N PRO A 273 3.06 -4.68 -19.12
CA PRO A 273 3.21 -6.00 -18.51
C PRO A 273 2.08 -6.30 -17.52
N VAL A 274 1.79 -7.58 -17.34
CA VAL A 274 0.91 -8.06 -16.26
C VAL A 274 1.72 -8.20 -14.98
N GLY A 275 1.38 -7.40 -13.96
CA GLY A 275 1.89 -7.58 -12.61
C GLY A 275 1.16 -8.71 -11.89
N LYS A 276 1.89 -9.54 -11.13
CA LYS A 276 1.29 -10.61 -10.31
C LYS A 276 1.01 -10.11 -8.91
N LEU A 277 -0.09 -10.56 -8.31
CA LEU A 277 -0.50 -10.18 -6.96
C LEU A 277 -0.21 -11.31 -5.98
N ALA A 278 0.44 -10.96 -4.87
CA ALA A 278 0.72 -11.87 -3.77
C ALA A 278 0.81 -11.10 -2.45
N SER A 279 0.64 -11.82 -1.35
CA SER A 279 0.95 -11.33 -0.01
C SER A 279 2.07 -12.16 0.61
N ASN A 280 2.97 -11.50 1.33
CA ASN A 280 4.10 -12.10 2.01
C ASN A 280 3.89 -12.06 3.53
N TYR A 281 4.14 -13.19 4.18
CA TYR A 281 4.09 -13.34 5.64
C TYR A 281 5.44 -13.88 6.10
N CYS A 282 6.18 -13.08 6.85
CA CYS A 282 7.48 -13.43 7.40
C CYS A 282 7.42 -13.40 8.93
N SER A 283 7.79 -14.49 9.58
CA SER A 283 7.66 -14.64 11.04
C SER A 283 8.79 -13.99 11.85
N GLN A 284 9.83 -13.51 11.18
CA GLN A 284 10.95 -12.80 11.82
C GLN A 284 11.54 -11.75 10.88
N TRP A 285 11.70 -10.52 11.37
CA TRP A 285 12.14 -9.38 10.57
C TRP A 285 13.53 -8.87 10.95
N HIS A 286 14.28 -9.63 11.72
CA HIS A 286 15.63 -9.23 12.14
C HIS A 286 16.57 -10.43 12.31
N PHE A 287 17.86 -10.15 12.24
CA PHE A 287 18.93 -11.06 12.63
C PHE A 287 19.86 -10.36 13.63
N LYS A 288 19.78 -10.78 14.90
CA LYS A 288 20.57 -10.19 16.02
C LYS A 288 20.50 -8.65 15.99
N ASP A 289 21.65 -8.02 16.16
CA ASP A 289 21.87 -6.57 16.03
C ASP A 289 22.32 -6.17 14.61
N THR A 290 22.36 -7.11 13.65
CA THR A 290 23.06 -6.98 12.37
C THR A 290 22.12 -6.55 11.24
N ALA A 291 20.92 -7.14 11.15
CA ALA A 291 20.00 -6.92 10.03
C ALA A 291 18.55 -6.72 10.50
N VAL A 292 17.82 -5.87 9.78
CA VAL A 292 16.36 -5.68 9.92
C VAL A 292 15.73 -5.46 8.55
N ILE A 293 14.53 -6.02 8.33
CA ILE A 293 13.72 -5.78 7.12
C ILE A 293 12.45 -5.03 7.48
N PHE A 294 11.94 -4.23 6.54
CA PHE A 294 10.70 -3.45 6.68
C PHE A 294 10.05 -3.19 5.31
N GLY A 295 8.82 -2.73 5.32
CA GLY A 295 8.04 -2.52 4.10
C GLY A 295 7.79 -3.83 3.35
N ASP A 296 7.79 -3.77 2.01
CA ASP A 296 7.49 -4.93 1.16
C ASP A 296 8.49 -6.10 1.35
N ALA A 297 9.70 -5.83 1.85
CA ALA A 297 10.67 -6.88 2.19
C ALA A 297 10.15 -7.75 3.35
N ALA A 298 9.44 -7.16 4.30
CA ALA A 298 8.88 -7.83 5.46
C ALA A 298 7.44 -8.36 5.21
N HIS A 299 6.58 -7.55 4.56
CA HIS A 299 5.14 -7.80 4.44
C HIS A 299 4.53 -7.20 3.16
N ALA A 300 4.98 -7.61 1.99
CA ALA A 300 4.32 -7.23 0.74
C ALA A 300 2.85 -7.62 0.79
N ILE A 301 1.95 -6.72 0.40
CA ILE A 301 0.50 -6.90 0.44
C ILE A 301 -0.15 -6.60 -0.91
N VAL A 302 -1.32 -7.19 -1.15
CA VAL A 302 -2.14 -6.85 -2.31
C VAL A 302 -2.69 -5.41 -2.20
N PRO A 303 -2.89 -4.67 -3.32
CA PRO A 303 -3.08 -3.21 -3.30
C PRO A 303 -4.49 -2.74 -2.90
N PHE A 304 -5.43 -3.64 -2.64
CA PHE A 304 -6.86 -3.34 -2.57
C PHE A 304 -7.29 -2.45 -1.39
N PHE A 305 -6.47 -2.34 -0.36
CA PHE A 305 -6.71 -1.37 0.72
C PHE A 305 -5.93 -0.06 0.53
N GLY A 306 -5.06 0.03 -0.50
CA GLY A 306 -4.20 1.20 -0.73
C GLY A 306 -3.17 1.44 0.37
N GLN A 307 -2.74 0.38 1.09
CA GLN A 307 -1.93 0.53 2.31
C GLN A 307 -0.47 0.09 2.17
N GLY A 308 0.00 -0.47 1.06
CA GLY A 308 1.39 -0.93 0.93
C GLY A 308 2.42 0.14 1.28
N MET A 309 2.34 1.31 0.63
CA MET A 309 3.20 2.45 0.94
C MET A 309 3.00 2.96 2.37
N ASN A 310 1.73 3.15 2.78
CA ASN A 310 1.41 3.71 4.10
C ASN A 310 1.91 2.81 5.24
N ALA A 311 1.81 1.49 5.08
CA ALA A 311 2.33 0.51 6.04
C ALA A 311 3.86 0.54 6.08
N SER A 312 4.53 0.57 4.91
CA SER A 312 5.99 0.69 4.83
C SER A 312 6.52 1.97 5.48
N PHE A 313 5.80 3.08 5.33
CA PHE A 313 6.12 4.35 5.96
C PHE A 313 5.90 4.32 7.47
N GLN A 314 4.85 3.63 7.92
CA GLN A 314 4.62 3.40 9.34
C GLN A 314 5.72 2.55 9.98
N ASP A 315 6.25 1.55 9.28
CA ASP A 315 7.40 0.77 9.74
C ASP A 315 8.60 1.68 10.02
N CYS A 316 8.88 2.61 9.09
CA CYS A 316 9.96 3.59 9.25
C CYS A 316 9.75 4.46 10.49
N LEU A 317 8.52 4.92 10.76
CA LEU A 317 8.22 5.70 11.96
C LEU A 317 8.40 4.89 13.24
N VAL A 318 7.96 3.63 13.28
CA VAL A 318 8.13 2.74 14.44
C VAL A 318 9.61 2.46 14.70
N LEU A 319 10.40 2.18 13.67
CA LEU A 319 11.85 2.03 13.79
C LEU A 319 12.50 3.33 14.28
N ASN A 320 12.09 4.48 13.73
CA ASN A 320 12.56 5.79 14.13
C ASN A 320 12.34 6.05 15.63
N GLU A 321 11.13 5.75 16.13
CA GLU A 321 10.79 5.90 17.56
C GLU A 321 11.59 4.95 18.46
N LEU A 322 11.78 3.70 18.04
CA LEU A 322 12.57 2.72 18.77
C LEU A 322 14.04 3.14 18.87
N ILE A 323 14.61 3.70 17.79
CA ILE A 323 15.99 4.21 17.79
C ILE A 323 16.13 5.41 18.73
N ASP A 324 15.15 6.32 18.78
CA ASP A 324 15.17 7.47 19.69
C ASP A 324 15.15 7.04 21.16
N LYS A 325 14.31 6.07 21.48
CA LYS A 325 14.13 5.61 22.87
C LYS A 325 15.29 4.77 23.40
N ASN A 326 15.98 4.03 22.52
CA ASN A 326 16.92 3.00 22.96
C ASN A 326 18.37 3.23 22.53
N ARG A 327 18.69 4.32 21.84
CA ARG A 327 20.04 4.76 21.42
C ARG A 327 21.00 3.59 21.17
N ASP A 328 21.34 3.30 19.95
CA ASP A 328 22.39 2.35 19.55
C ASP A 328 22.31 0.91 20.14
N ASN A 329 21.28 0.59 20.92
CA ASN A 329 20.99 -0.78 21.35
C ASN A 329 20.24 -1.53 20.23
N TRP A 330 20.97 -1.80 19.15
CA TRP A 330 20.42 -2.35 17.91
C TRP A 330 19.76 -3.71 18.08
N GLU A 331 20.29 -4.56 18.95
CA GLU A 331 19.68 -5.86 19.24
C GLU A 331 18.27 -5.69 19.81
N PHE A 332 18.13 -4.82 20.81
CA PHE A 332 16.83 -4.52 21.41
C PHE A 332 15.88 -3.86 20.40
N ILE A 333 16.38 -2.89 19.60
CA ILE A 333 15.59 -2.15 18.62
C ILE A 333 15.03 -3.12 17.57
N PHE A 334 15.90 -3.92 16.93
CA PHE A 334 15.48 -4.84 15.86
C PHE A 334 14.56 -5.94 16.38
N LYS A 335 14.88 -6.52 17.52
CA LYS A 335 14.06 -7.52 18.18
C LYS A 335 12.70 -6.96 18.57
N SER A 336 12.64 -5.78 19.19
CA SER A 336 11.39 -5.13 19.58
C SER A 336 10.52 -4.77 18.39
N PHE A 337 11.12 -4.22 17.32
CA PHE A 337 10.41 -3.96 16.08
C PHE A 337 9.80 -5.25 15.52
N SER A 338 10.60 -6.28 15.32
CA SER A 338 10.17 -7.56 14.78
C SER A 338 9.02 -8.15 15.61
N LEU A 339 9.21 -8.36 16.92
CA LEU A 339 8.23 -9.02 17.78
C LEU A 339 6.90 -8.25 17.91
N ASN A 340 6.95 -6.93 17.96
CA ASN A 340 5.77 -6.13 18.21
C ASN A 340 5.04 -5.71 16.94
N HIS A 341 5.73 -5.67 15.78
CA HIS A 341 5.18 -5.12 14.55
C HIS A 341 4.74 -6.16 13.52
N ILE A 342 5.25 -7.39 13.56
CA ILE A 342 4.83 -8.50 12.67
C ILE A 342 3.31 -8.69 12.65
N LYS A 343 2.64 -8.63 13.80
CA LYS A 343 1.19 -8.74 13.90
C LYS A 343 0.43 -7.66 13.12
N ASN A 344 1.04 -6.48 12.94
CA ASN A 344 0.46 -5.40 12.14
C ASN A 344 0.62 -5.69 10.64
N GLY A 345 1.79 -6.19 10.21
CA GLY A 345 2.01 -6.65 8.84
C GLY A 345 1.02 -7.74 8.43
N TYR A 346 0.81 -8.73 9.29
CA TYR A 346 -0.17 -9.79 9.05
C TYR A 346 -1.60 -9.25 8.97
N ALA A 347 -1.98 -8.40 9.92
CA ALA A 347 -3.32 -7.83 9.97
C ALA A 347 -3.65 -7.00 8.72
N ILE A 348 -2.73 -6.18 8.23
CA ILE A 348 -2.99 -5.39 7.03
C ILE A 348 -3.00 -6.25 5.76
N ALA A 349 -2.18 -7.31 5.69
CA ALA A 349 -2.23 -8.27 4.60
C ALA A 349 -3.58 -8.99 4.52
N ASP A 350 -4.09 -9.47 5.66
CA ASP A 350 -5.41 -10.11 5.75
C ASP A 350 -6.54 -9.14 5.41
N MET A 351 -6.52 -7.91 5.96
CA MET A 351 -7.52 -6.89 5.65
C MET A 351 -7.52 -6.49 4.17
N ALA A 352 -6.36 -6.46 3.53
CA ALA A 352 -6.26 -6.15 2.10
C ALA A 352 -6.91 -7.24 1.23
N LEU A 353 -6.77 -8.51 1.61
CA LEU A 353 -7.43 -9.63 0.94
C LEU A 353 -8.96 -9.59 1.17
N GLU A 354 -9.42 -9.34 2.40
CA GLU A 354 -10.85 -9.17 2.69
C GLU A 354 -11.46 -8.00 1.91
N ASN A 355 -10.75 -6.87 1.81
CA ASN A 355 -11.22 -5.71 1.06
C ASN A 355 -11.28 -5.97 -0.46
N TYR A 356 -10.45 -6.87 -0.99
CA TYR A 356 -10.54 -7.30 -2.38
C TYR A 356 -11.89 -7.94 -2.68
N VAL A 357 -12.28 -8.91 -1.87
CA VAL A 357 -13.58 -9.58 -2.01
C VAL A 357 -14.72 -8.56 -1.88
N GLU A 358 -14.63 -7.65 -0.91
CA GLU A 358 -15.62 -6.57 -0.72
C GLU A 358 -15.75 -5.70 -1.97
N MET A 359 -14.64 -5.17 -2.50
CA MET A 359 -14.64 -4.25 -3.65
C MET A 359 -15.08 -4.92 -4.95
N ARG A 360 -14.74 -6.18 -5.13
CA ARG A 360 -15.02 -6.96 -6.33
C ARG A 360 -16.46 -7.41 -6.40
N ASP A 361 -17.00 -7.90 -5.29
CA ASP A 361 -18.27 -8.64 -5.24
C ASP A 361 -19.41 -7.83 -4.58
N SER A 362 -19.11 -7.09 -3.52
CA SER A 362 -20.14 -6.68 -2.56
C SER A 362 -20.60 -5.24 -2.68
N VAL A 363 -19.80 -4.32 -3.24
CA VAL A 363 -20.10 -2.87 -3.21
C VAL A 363 -21.39 -2.44 -3.90
N ASN A 364 -21.96 -3.30 -4.76
CA ASN A 364 -23.26 -3.10 -5.43
C ASN A 364 -24.41 -3.90 -4.78
N ASP A 365 -24.12 -4.71 -3.75
CA ASP A 365 -25.14 -5.54 -3.10
C ASP A 365 -25.99 -4.68 -2.14
N LYS A 366 -27.31 -4.88 -2.19
CA LYS A 366 -28.25 -4.22 -1.26
C LYS A 366 -27.97 -4.57 0.22
N SER A 367 -27.47 -5.76 0.49
CA SER A 367 -27.08 -6.16 1.85
C SER A 367 -25.86 -5.37 2.34
N TYR A 368 -24.86 -5.18 1.52
CA TYR A 368 -23.69 -4.34 1.80
C TYR A 368 -24.08 -2.89 2.10
N LEU A 369 -24.95 -2.30 1.29
CA LEU A 369 -25.44 -0.93 1.52
C LEU A 369 -26.14 -0.77 2.87
N LYS A 370 -26.93 -1.78 3.30
CA LYS A 370 -27.56 -1.80 4.64
C LYS A 370 -26.52 -1.88 5.77
N VAL A 371 -25.49 -2.71 5.60
CA VAL A 371 -24.39 -2.79 6.57
C VAL A 371 -23.69 -1.45 6.67
N ARG A 372 -23.36 -0.83 5.53
CA ARG A 372 -22.69 0.47 5.51
C ARG A 372 -23.52 1.59 6.14
N GLU A 373 -24.82 1.61 5.87
CA GLU A 373 -25.75 2.55 6.52
C GLU A 373 -25.80 2.35 8.05
N LEU A 374 -25.79 1.10 8.50
CA LEU A 374 -25.74 0.77 9.93
C LEU A 374 -24.41 1.21 10.56
N GLU A 375 -23.28 0.98 9.90
CA GLU A 375 -21.97 1.46 10.37
C GLU A 375 -21.95 2.95 10.62
N LEU A 376 -22.40 3.75 9.65
CA LEU A 376 -22.46 5.22 9.76
C LEU A 376 -23.40 5.68 10.90
N LYS A 377 -24.53 4.99 11.09
CA LYS A 377 -25.44 5.26 12.21
C LYS A 377 -24.80 4.94 13.57
N LEU A 378 -24.07 3.83 13.65
CA LEU A 378 -23.38 3.42 14.88
C LEU A 378 -22.19 4.31 15.21
N GLU A 379 -21.42 4.73 14.21
CA GLU A 379 -20.34 5.71 14.37
C GLU A 379 -20.85 7.04 14.93
N LYS A 380 -21.92 7.58 14.35
CA LYS A 380 -22.56 8.82 14.84
C LYS A 380 -23.09 8.67 16.28
N LYS A 381 -23.59 7.47 16.63
CA LYS A 381 -24.12 7.20 17.98
C LYS A 381 -23.03 6.99 19.03
N PHE A 382 -21.90 6.39 18.63
CA PHE A 382 -20.79 6.03 19.49
C PHE A 382 -19.45 6.59 18.95
N PRO A 383 -19.29 7.92 18.86
CA PRO A 383 -18.10 8.53 18.33
C PRO A 383 -16.86 8.04 19.11
N ASN A 384 -15.74 7.87 18.43
CA ASN A 384 -14.48 7.33 18.96
C ASN A 384 -14.56 5.92 19.56
N ARG A 385 -15.72 5.27 19.56
CA ARG A 385 -15.91 3.91 20.06
C ARG A 385 -16.25 2.93 18.92
N PHE A 386 -17.24 3.26 18.11
CA PHE A 386 -17.58 2.52 16.90
C PHE A 386 -17.10 3.31 15.67
N VAL A 387 -15.83 3.17 15.32
CA VAL A 387 -15.24 3.77 14.12
C VAL A 387 -15.14 2.69 13.05
N PRO A 388 -15.68 2.89 11.84
CA PRO A 388 -15.61 1.91 10.75
C PRO A 388 -14.18 1.46 10.45
N ARG A 389 -14.02 0.19 10.07
CA ARG A 389 -12.70 -0.40 9.80
C ARG A 389 -11.89 0.42 8.78
N TYR A 390 -12.54 0.87 7.71
CA TYR A 390 -11.87 1.68 6.68
C TYR A 390 -11.36 3.01 7.25
N SER A 391 -12.18 3.70 8.05
CA SER A 391 -11.79 4.95 8.70
C SER A 391 -10.62 4.76 9.67
N MET A 392 -10.64 3.68 10.49
CA MET A 392 -9.53 3.35 11.38
C MET A 392 -8.21 3.10 10.63
N VAL A 393 -8.28 2.44 9.45
CA VAL A 393 -7.09 2.18 8.62
C VAL A 393 -6.56 3.46 7.98
N SER A 394 -7.45 4.27 7.40
CA SER A 394 -7.06 5.35 6.49
C SER A 394 -6.86 6.70 7.19
N PHE A 395 -7.57 6.96 8.30
CA PHE A 395 -7.61 8.29 8.92
C PHE A 395 -7.07 8.32 10.35
N HIS A 396 -6.71 7.15 10.92
CA HIS A 396 -6.18 7.05 12.28
C HIS A 396 -4.81 6.37 12.31
N GLN A 397 -4.07 6.58 13.42
CA GLN A 397 -2.77 5.95 13.68
C GLN A 397 -2.87 4.68 14.54
N ILE A 398 -4.05 4.04 14.57
CA ILE A 398 -4.30 2.83 15.36
C ILE A 398 -3.49 1.65 14.77
N PRO A 399 -2.80 0.83 15.58
CA PRO A 399 -2.11 -0.36 15.07
C PRO A 399 -3.03 -1.26 14.24
N TYR A 400 -2.58 -1.74 13.07
CA TYR A 400 -3.40 -2.54 12.16
C TYR A 400 -3.97 -3.80 12.84
N SER A 401 -3.23 -4.43 13.74
CA SER A 401 -3.69 -5.58 14.51
C SER A 401 -4.88 -5.24 15.41
N GLU A 402 -4.92 -4.05 15.99
CA GLU A 402 -6.05 -3.58 16.78
C GLU A 402 -7.24 -3.21 15.89
N VAL A 403 -6.99 -2.57 14.74
CA VAL A 403 -8.04 -2.32 13.73
C VAL A 403 -8.69 -3.62 13.28
N TYR A 404 -7.90 -4.65 12.99
CA TYR A 404 -8.39 -5.96 12.56
C TYR A 404 -9.24 -6.64 13.64
N ARG A 405 -8.76 -6.62 14.88
CA ARG A 405 -9.50 -7.15 16.05
C ARG A 405 -10.85 -6.43 16.23
N ARG A 406 -10.85 -5.10 16.19
CA ARG A 406 -12.06 -4.29 16.33
C ARG A 406 -13.03 -4.51 15.18
N GLY A 407 -12.52 -4.55 13.95
CA GLY A 407 -13.33 -4.81 12.75
C GLY A 407 -14.07 -6.14 12.81
N LYS A 408 -13.43 -7.20 13.32
CA LYS A 408 -14.09 -8.51 13.54
C LYS A 408 -15.21 -8.42 14.57
N ILE A 409 -15.00 -7.72 15.68
CA ILE A 409 -16.05 -7.50 16.69
C ILE A 409 -17.21 -6.70 16.09
N GLN A 410 -16.94 -5.61 15.39
CA GLN A 410 -17.95 -4.77 14.73
C GLN A 410 -18.77 -5.59 13.73
N PHE A 411 -18.12 -6.34 12.86
CA PHE A 411 -18.79 -7.20 11.89
C PHE A 411 -19.72 -8.21 12.56
N LYS A 412 -19.25 -8.90 13.60
CA LYS A 412 -20.06 -9.86 14.37
C LYS A 412 -21.30 -9.19 14.99
N LEU A 413 -21.13 -8.03 15.62
CA LEU A 413 -22.24 -7.30 16.26
C LEU A 413 -23.28 -6.84 15.24
N MET A 414 -22.85 -6.35 14.09
CA MET A 414 -23.76 -5.93 13.01
C MET A 414 -24.49 -7.13 12.41
N SER A 415 -23.80 -8.24 12.19
CA SER A 415 -24.43 -9.48 11.68
C SER A 415 -25.50 -10.00 12.63
N GLU A 416 -25.20 -10.10 13.93
CA GLU A 416 -26.17 -10.51 14.96
C GLU A 416 -27.40 -9.56 15.02
N PHE A 417 -27.21 -8.28 14.77
CA PHE A 417 -28.30 -7.30 14.75
C PHE A 417 -29.15 -7.40 13.48
N LEU A 418 -28.52 -7.54 12.33
CA LEU A 418 -29.22 -7.60 11.03
C LEU A 418 -29.99 -8.92 10.87
N SER A 419 -29.50 -10.03 11.43
CA SER A 419 -30.22 -11.30 11.53
C SER A 419 -31.30 -11.34 12.61
N LYS A 420 -31.48 -10.24 13.36
CA LYS A 420 -32.41 -10.10 14.48
C LYS A 420 -32.13 -10.99 15.70
N ASP A 421 -30.92 -11.54 15.82
CA ASP A 421 -30.49 -12.34 16.96
C ASP A 421 -30.33 -11.51 18.24
N ILE A 422 -30.10 -10.22 18.10
CA ILE A 422 -30.04 -9.27 19.21
C ILE A 422 -30.91 -8.04 18.97
N SER A 423 -31.50 -7.51 20.06
CA SER A 423 -32.22 -6.24 20.02
C SER A 423 -31.28 -5.03 20.00
N LYS A 424 -31.79 -3.88 19.57
CA LYS A 424 -31.03 -2.61 19.53
C LYS A 424 -30.43 -2.22 20.90
N PRO A 425 -31.14 -2.31 22.05
CA PRO A 425 -30.51 -2.06 23.35
C PRO A 425 -29.38 -3.01 23.68
N LYS A 426 -29.51 -4.30 23.32
CA LYS A 426 -28.47 -5.30 23.53
C LYS A 426 -27.24 -5.05 22.65
N LEU A 427 -27.43 -4.61 21.38
CA LEU A 427 -26.34 -4.16 20.50
C LEU A 427 -25.56 -3.02 21.14
N TYR A 428 -26.26 -1.97 21.63
CA TYR A 428 -25.62 -0.81 22.23
C TYR A 428 -24.77 -1.20 23.45
N LYS A 429 -25.33 -1.99 24.36
CA LYS A 429 -24.61 -2.50 25.53
C LYS A 429 -23.38 -3.31 25.17
N LYS A 430 -23.47 -4.15 24.11
CA LYS A 430 -22.31 -4.90 23.61
C LYS A 430 -21.24 -4.00 23.00
N ILE A 431 -21.62 -2.95 22.26
CA ILE A 431 -20.67 -1.96 21.73
C ILE A 431 -19.90 -1.29 22.86
N GLU A 432 -20.59 -0.83 23.91
CA GLU A 432 -19.98 -0.18 25.06
C GLU A 432 -19.01 -1.07 25.83
N SER A 433 -19.33 -2.36 25.95
CA SER A 433 -18.50 -3.31 26.69
C SER A 433 -17.32 -3.89 25.92
N LEU A 434 -17.46 -4.08 24.58
CA LEU A 434 -16.46 -4.79 23.75
C LEU A 434 -15.54 -3.85 22.97
N LEU A 435 -15.98 -2.62 22.73
CA LEU A 435 -15.20 -1.63 21.98
C LEU A 435 -14.83 -0.45 22.89
N PRO A 436 -13.63 -0.44 23.48
CA PRO A 436 -13.16 0.69 24.27
C PRO A 436 -13.04 1.95 23.41
N ILE A 437 -13.13 3.13 24.03
CA ILE A 437 -12.92 4.41 23.34
C ILE A 437 -11.51 4.44 22.74
N LEU A 438 -11.42 4.85 21.49
CA LEU A 438 -10.13 5.11 20.83
C LEU A 438 -9.55 6.41 21.40
N LYS A 439 -8.31 6.32 21.84
CA LYS A 439 -7.54 7.47 22.35
C LYS A 439 -6.84 8.19 21.23
#